data_7389556a51eb0f4ea10ec2fc5012f15e
#
_entry.id   7389556a51eb0f4ea10ec2fc5012f15e
#
_cell.length_a   1.000
_cell.length_b   1.000
_cell.length_c   1.000
_cell.angle_alpha   90.00
_cell.angle_beta   90.00
_cell.angle_gamma   90.00
#
_symmetry.space_group_name_H-M   'P 1'
#
loop_
_entity.id
_entity.type
_entity.pdbx_description
1 polymer ?
#
loop_
_entity_poly.entity_id
_entity_poly.type
_entity_poly.pdbx_seq_one_letter_code
_entity_poly.pdbx_strand_id
1 'polypeptide(L)'
;GYMAFGSGLIKDSTPEHTQDTPVSNQDSEKNNVPETKPSNNNQNTNMDSNTINLSLDEWIGWKPIIDANMGLKTQPDSIFGKLGLDVNINIINDATQSSNALVKGDLNAAGYTTNRLAFLSQKFKESGTDVVMPVYTNYSNGGDGIIALSKYNSVESLVDAKIAVPRFSEAHTLVVWFVQKSDLTQEQKDQIINNLVMFDTPDDAAKAFFAGQVDAAATWQPYLSQAESSTDSHILFSTASSNKLIMDGIVFRKDWAESHSDLVTKFIDGIFQAE
;
A
#
# COMPACT_ATOMS: atom_id res chain seq x y z
N GLY A 1 -30.88 -5.51 19.37
CA GLY A 1 -31.43 -4.26 19.89
C GLY A 1 -30.76 -3.09 19.20
N TYR A 2 -31.47 -2.38 18.34
CA TYR A 2 -31.00 -1.15 17.69
C TYR A 2 -30.93 -0.02 18.71
N MET A 3 -29.81 0.68 18.81
CA MET A 3 -29.74 1.98 19.48
C MET A 3 -29.61 3.08 18.43
N ALA A 4 -30.58 3.99 18.44
CA ALA A 4 -30.65 5.17 17.59
C ALA A 4 -29.73 6.26 18.16
N PHE A 5 -28.94 6.92 17.32
CA PHE A 5 -28.18 8.10 17.66
C PHE A 5 -29.06 9.36 17.43
N GLY A 6 -29.20 10.15 18.49
CA GLY A 6 -29.93 11.40 18.47
C GLY A 6 -29.17 12.52 17.76
N SER A 7 -29.92 13.28 16.96
CA SER A 7 -29.52 14.48 16.27
C SER A 7 -29.35 15.66 17.23
N GLY A 8 -28.13 16.19 17.34
CA GLY A 8 -27.84 17.47 17.99
C GLY A 8 -27.72 18.60 16.98
N LEU A 9 -28.67 19.55 17.03
CA LEU A 9 -28.71 20.80 16.28
C LEU A 9 -27.55 21.71 16.65
N ILE A 10 -26.75 22.12 15.67
CA ILE A 10 -25.82 23.26 15.79
C ILE A 10 -26.46 24.47 15.11
N LYS A 11 -26.55 25.55 15.88
CA LYS A 11 -27.14 26.83 15.45
C LYS A 11 -26.18 27.57 14.50
N ASP A 12 -26.77 28.06 13.42
CA ASP A 12 -26.22 29.06 12.50
C ASP A 12 -25.96 30.38 13.24
N SER A 13 -24.82 30.99 12.96
CA SER A 13 -24.55 32.41 13.15
C SER A 13 -23.92 33.01 11.89
N THR A 14 -24.74 33.67 11.09
CA THR A 14 -24.37 34.59 10.02
C THR A 14 -24.00 35.95 10.58
N PRO A 15 -23.06 36.68 9.97
CA PRO A 15 -23.05 38.16 10.03
C PRO A 15 -23.45 38.75 8.67
N GLU A 16 -24.19 39.88 8.83
CA GLU A 16 -24.85 40.70 7.82
C GLU A 16 -23.94 41.46 6.86
N HIS A 17 -24.49 41.62 5.70
CA HIS A 17 -24.46 42.69 4.68
C HIS A 17 -23.77 44.02 4.96
N THR A 18 -23.02 44.49 3.99
CA THR A 18 -23.06 45.89 3.53
C THR A 18 -23.13 45.98 1.99
N GLN A 19 -24.12 46.79 1.55
CA GLN A 19 -24.42 47.21 0.18
C GLN A 19 -23.43 48.26 -0.32
N ASP A 20 -23.31 48.32 -1.65
CA ASP A 20 -23.42 49.48 -2.57
C ASP A 20 -22.44 49.29 -3.74
N THR A 21 -22.69 49.54 -4.95
CA THR A 21 -23.66 50.15 -5.89
C THR A 21 -23.18 49.87 -7.32
N PRO A 22 -23.96 50.05 -8.39
CA PRO A 22 -23.76 49.42 -9.69
C PRO A 22 -22.97 50.30 -10.67
N VAL A 23 -22.21 49.69 -11.57
CA VAL A 23 -21.70 50.38 -12.78
C VAL A 23 -22.07 49.55 -14.03
N SER A 24 -22.73 50.31 -14.86
CA SER A 24 -23.22 50.18 -16.23
C SER A 24 -22.64 49.12 -17.18
N ASN A 25 -23.61 48.62 -17.98
CA ASN A 25 -23.53 47.98 -19.29
C ASN A 25 -22.50 48.56 -20.24
N GLN A 26 -21.76 47.65 -20.90
CA GLN A 26 -21.52 47.82 -22.33
C GLN A 26 -21.49 46.45 -23.04
N ASP A 27 -22.15 46.47 -24.19
CA ASP A 27 -22.31 45.44 -25.20
C ASP A 27 -21.01 44.79 -25.62
N SER A 28 -21.04 43.48 -25.93
CA SER A 28 -20.82 43.07 -27.32
C SER A 28 -20.31 41.62 -27.42
N GLU A 29 -20.80 41.05 -28.49
CA GLU A 29 -20.27 39.94 -29.27
C GLU A 29 -20.45 38.50 -28.75
N LYS A 30 -21.48 37.92 -29.28
CA LYS A 30 -21.68 36.46 -29.43
C LYS A 30 -20.52 35.91 -30.26
N ASN A 31 -19.52 35.34 -29.62
CA ASN A 31 -18.62 34.39 -30.24
C ASN A 31 -19.23 32.98 -30.10
N ASN A 32 -19.77 32.46 -31.20
CA ASN A 32 -20.12 31.06 -31.39
C ASN A 32 -18.79 30.26 -31.35
N VAL A 33 -18.50 29.70 -30.18
CA VAL A 33 -17.56 28.60 -30.07
C VAL A 33 -18.36 27.32 -30.30
N PRO A 34 -18.01 26.45 -31.25
CA PRO A 34 -18.68 25.18 -31.43
C PRO A 34 -18.49 24.33 -30.15
N GLU A 35 -19.59 23.88 -29.56
CA GLU A 35 -19.56 22.84 -28.56
C GLU A 35 -18.91 21.58 -29.18
N THR A 36 -17.63 21.39 -28.95
CA THR A 36 -17.01 20.09 -29.13
C THR A 36 -17.56 19.17 -28.05
N LYS A 37 -18.43 18.26 -28.45
CA LYS A 37 -18.79 17.08 -27.62
C LYS A 37 -17.50 16.46 -27.11
N PRO A 38 -17.36 16.15 -25.80
CA PRO A 38 -16.20 15.41 -25.34
C PRO A 38 -16.19 14.06 -26.06
N SER A 39 -15.20 13.88 -26.91
CA SER A 39 -14.86 12.58 -27.48
C SER A 39 -14.42 11.68 -26.33
N ASN A 40 -15.29 10.78 -25.87
CA ASN A 40 -14.95 9.68 -24.98
C ASN A 40 -14.12 8.65 -25.76
N ASN A 41 -12.91 8.98 -26.11
CA ASN A 41 -11.88 8.08 -26.58
C ASN A 41 -10.64 8.19 -25.67
N ASN A 42 -10.82 7.97 -24.36
CA ASN A 42 -9.75 7.49 -23.51
C ASN A 42 -9.78 5.95 -23.57
N GLN A 43 -9.45 5.37 -24.70
CA GLN A 43 -8.88 4.04 -24.75
C GLN A 43 -7.56 4.16 -24.00
N ASN A 44 -7.47 3.45 -22.85
CA ASN A 44 -6.28 3.47 -22.04
C ASN A 44 -5.21 2.66 -22.78
N THR A 45 -4.33 3.36 -23.51
CA THR A 45 -3.33 2.79 -24.42
C THR A 45 -2.40 1.79 -23.72
N ASN A 46 -2.30 1.83 -22.40
CA ASN A 46 -1.49 0.89 -21.63
C ASN A 46 -2.12 -0.51 -21.52
N MET A 47 -3.43 -0.63 -21.69
CA MET A 47 -4.13 -1.93 -21.60
C MET A 47 -3.98 -2.75 -22.90
N ASP A 48 -3.80 -2.07 -24.03
CA ASP A 48 -3.55 -2.71 -25.34
C ASP A 48 -2.05 -2.91 -25.61
N SER A 49 -1.19 -2.45 -24.69
CA SER A 49 0.26 -2.52 -24.85
C SER A 49 0.81 -3.86 -24.39
N ASN A 50 1.77 -4.42 -25.15
CA ASN A 50 2.58 -5.57 -24.74
C ASN A 50 3.60 -5.24 -23.63
N THR A 51 3.65 -3.99 -23.13
CA THR A 51 4.51 -3.57 -22.04
C THR A 51 3.89 -3.93 -20.69
N ILE A 52 4.63 -4.59 -19.83
CA ILE A 52 4.25 -4.80 -18.43
C ILE A 52 4.58 -3.53 -17.64
N ASN A 53 3.57 -2.70 -17.39
CA ASN A 53 3.69 -1.54 -16.51
C ASN A 53 3.44 -1.99 -15.06
N LEU A 54 4.53 -2.22 -14.34
CA LEU A 54 4.55 -2.80 -12.99
C LEU A 54 4.83 -1.71 -11.95
N SER A 55 4.08 -1.67 -10.84
CA SER A 55 4.51 -0.94 -9.65
C SER A 55 5.10 -1.87 -8.62
N LEU A 56 6.19 -1.43 -7.98
CA LEU A 56 6.81 -2.03 -6.79
C LEU A 56 6.99 -0.94 -5.75
N ASP A 57 7.02 -1.30 -4.47
CA ASP A 57 7.52 -0.44 -3.40
C ASP A 57 9.03 -0.69 -3.16
N GLU A 58 9.62 0.00 -2.18
CA GLU A 58 11.07 -0.11 -1.88
C GLU A 58 11.43 -1.36 -1.06
N TRP A 59 10.60 -2.39 -1.05
CA TRP A 59 10.90 -3.64 -0.37
C TRP A 59 12.01 -4.42 -1.09
N ILE A 60 13.02 -4.85 -0.34
CA ILE A 60 14.20 -5.55 -0.88
C ILE A 60 13.86 -6.89 -1.55
N GLY A 61 12.75 -7.52 -1.18
CA GLY A 61 12.27 -8.78 -1.76
C GLY A 61 11.96 -8.70 -3.26
N TRP A 62 11.79 -7.50 -3.82
CA TRP A 62 11.60 -7.29 -5.26
C TRP A 62 12.91 -7.33 -6.07
N LYS A 63 14.06 -7.46 -5.40
CA LYS A 63 15.38 -7.46 -6.06
C LYS A 63 15.49 -8.44 -7.24
N PRO A 64 15.03 -9.70 -7.17
CA PRO A 64 15.10 -10.62 -8.32
C PRO A 64 14.40 -10.07 -9.57
N ILE A 65 13.27 -9.37 -9.43
CA ILE A 65 12.54 -8.77 -10.55
C ILE A 65 13.35 -7.62 -11.17
N ILE A 66 13.95 -6.76 -10.33
CA ILE A 66 14.80 -5.66 -10.77
C ILE A 66 16.07 -6.18 -11.46
N ASP A 67 16.68 -7.24 -10.93
CA ASP A 67 17.83 -7.91 -11.54
C ASP A 67 17.49 -8.57 -12.87
N ALA A 68 16.34 -9.27 -12.95
CA ALA A 68 15.84 -9.84 -14.19
C ALA A 68 15.65 -8.80 -15.31
N ASN A 69 15.35 -7.56 -14.90
CA ASN A 69 15.14 -6.42 -15.78
C ASN A 69 16.42 -5.62 -16.06
N MET A 70 17.45 -5.78 -15.22
CA MET A 70 18.68 -4.97 -15.15
C MET A 70 18.38 -3.48 -14.91
N GLY A 71 17.40 -3.20 -14.02
CA GLY A 71 16.96 -1.86 -13.64
C GLY A 71 15.45 -1.67 -13.77
N LEU A 72 15.02 -0.41 -13.82
CA LEU A 72 13.59 -0.07 -13.85
C LEU A 72 12.95 -0.19 -15.25
N LYS A 73 13.77 -0.34 -16.30
CA LYS A 73 13.32 -0.60 -17.67
C LYS A 73 14.12 -1.75 -18.25
N THR A 74 13.45 -2.60 -18.99
CA THR A 74 14.08 -3.78 -19.61
C THR A 74 15.29 -3.40 -20.43
N GLN A 75 16.42 -4.04 -20.14
CA GLN A 75 17.64 -3.95 -20.96
C GLN A 75 17.70 -5.14 -21.93
N PRO A 76 18.19 -4.96 -23.17
CA PRO A 76 18.23 -6.04 -24.17
C PRO A 76 18.96 -7.30 -23.69
N ASP A 77 20.03 -7.13 -22.89
CA ASP A 77 20.84 -8.23 -22.37
C ASP A 77 20.32 -8.83 -21.06
N SER A 78 19.26 -8.24 -20.48
CA SER A 78 18.61 -8.73 -19.27
C SER A 78 17.90 -10.07 -19.51
N ILE A 79 17.49 -10.75 -18.43
CA ILE A 79 16.68 -11.97 -18.52
C ILE A 79 15.37 -11.66 -19.23
N PHE A 80 14.65 -10.60 -18.81
CA PHE A 80 13.40 -10.20 -19.43
C PHE A 80 13.59 -9.78 -20.90
N GLY A 81 14.65 -9.05 -21.24
CA GLY A 81 14.95 -8.68 -22.63
C GLY A 81 15.17 -9.89 -23.54
N LYS A 82 15.93 -10.90 -23.06
CA LYS A 82 16.15 -12.16 -23.79
C LYS A 82 14.89 -13.00 -23.97
N LEU A 83 13.91 -12.86 -23.06
CA LEU A 83 12.58 -13.47 -23.17
C LEU A 83 11.63 -12.67 -24.07
N GLY A 84 12.07 -11.53 -24.62
CA GLY A 84 11.28 -10.64 -25.45
C GLY A 84 10.20 -9.87 -24.70
N LEU A 85 10.44 -9.62 -23.40
CA LEU A 85 9.56 -8.82 -22.56
C LEU A 85 9.99 -7.35 -22.58
N ASP A 86 9.01 -6.47 -22.42
CA ASP A 86 9.18 -5.05 -22.12
C ASP A 86 8.52 -4.78 -20.78
N VAL A 87 9.33 -4.56 -19.74
CA VAL A 87 8.86 -4.34 -18.36
C VAL A 87 9.28 -2.96 -17.89
N ASN A 88 8.32 -2.12 -17.57
CA ASN A 88 8.52 -0.79 -17.03
C ASN A 88 8.15 -0.78 -15.54
N ILE A 89 9.13 -0.70 -14.66
CA ILE A 89 8.95 -0.72 -13.21
C ILE A 89 8.84 0.71 -12.69
N ASN A 90 7.77 0.98 -11.95
CA ASN A 90 7.48 2.24 -11.29
C ASN A 90 7.57 2.03 -9.77
N ILE A 91 8.42 2.78 -9.09
CA ILE A 91 8.50 2.72 -7.62
C ILE A 91 7.39 3.58 -7.04
N ILE A 92 6.42 2.93 -6.38
CA ILE A 92 5.24 3.57 -5.77
C ILE A 92 5.01 2.97 -4.38
N ASN A 93 5.45 3.68 -3.34
CA ASN A 93 5.34 3.23 -1.95
C ASN A 93 3.91 3.32 -1.38
N ASP A 94 3.09 4.21 -1.93
CA ASP A 94 1.69 4.36 -1.53
C ASP A 94 0.78 3.35 -2.25
N ALA A 95 0.26 2.39 -1.49
CA ALA A 95 -0.64 1.37 -2.01
C ALA A 95 -1.97 1.93 -2.56
N THR A 96 -2.43 3.07 -2.06
CA THR A 96 -3.63 3.74 -2.58
C THR A 96 -3.35 4.29 -3.97
N GLN A 97 -2.19 4.93 -4.16
CA GLN A 97 -1.75 5.43 -5.45
C GLN A 97 -1.56 4.29 -6.46
N SER A 98 -0.84 3.24 -6.08
CA SER A 98 -0.61 2.04 -6.90
C SER A 98 -1.92 1.37 -7.32
N SER A 99 -2.83 1.14 -6.37
CA SER A 99 -4.13 0.52 -6.67
C SER A 99 -5.05 1.41 -7.51
N ASN A 100 -4.98 2.74 -7.36
CA ASN A 100 -5.69 3.67 -8.24
C ASN A 100 -5.18 3.59 -9.68
N ALA A 101 -3.87 3.49 -9.87
CA ALA A 101 -3.26 3.34 -11.18
C ALA A 101 -3.63 2.01 -11.85
N LEU A 102 -3.70 0.91 -11.08
CA LEU A 102 -4.25 -0.37 -11.58
C LEU A 102 -5.71 -0.24 -12.01
N VAL A 103 -6.57 0.37 -11.18
CA VAL A 103 -7.99 0.56 -11.51
C VAL A 103 -8.17 1.39 -12.79
N LYS A 104 -7.37 2.44 -12.95
CA LYS A 104 -7.39 3.28 -14.16
C LYS A 104 -6.80 2.60 -15.40
N GLY A 105 -5.99 1.53 -15.22
CA GLY A 105 -5.25 0.87 -16.30
C GLY A 105 -3.97 1.62 -16.71
N ASP A 106 -3.49 2.56 -15.88
CA ASP A 106 -2.16 3.17 -16.05
C ASP A 106 -1.05 2.14 -15.76
N LEU A 107 -1.35 1.18 -14.87
CA LEU A 107 -0.58 -0.02 -14.59
C LEU A 107 -1.40 -1.24 -14.97
N ASN A 108 -0.72 -2.32 -15.37
CA ASN A 108 -1.34 -3.63 -15.57
C ASN A 108 -0.84 -4.68 -14.55
N ALA A 109 0.20 -4.35 -13.77
CA ALA A 109 0.72 -5.19 -12.71
C ALA A 109 1.16 -4.39 -11.48
N ALA A 110 1.17 -5.04 -10.30
CA ALA A 110 1.70 -4.48 -9.06
C ALA A 110 2.25 -5.57 -8.14
N GLY A 111 3.33 -5.26 -7.42
CA GLY A 111 3.80 -6.05 -6.29
C GLY A 111 2.97 -5.75 -5.05
N TYR A 112 2.36 -6.78 -4.47
CA TYR A 112 1.62 -6.66 -3.20
C TYR A 112 1.88 -7.86 -2.32
N THR A 113 1.79 -7.63 -1.01
CA THR A 113 1.62 -8.72 -0.05
C THR A 113 0.21 -9.31 -0.17
N THR A 114 0.05 -10.58 0.22
CA THR A 114 -1.29 -11.20 0.31
C THR A 114 -2.21 -10.44 1.28
N ASN A 115 -1.64 -9.88 2.35
CA ASN A 115 -2.35 -9.05 3.33
C ASN A 115 -2.88 -7.77 2.69
N ARG A 116 -2.02 -7.07 1.94
CA ARG A 116 -2.38 -5.84 1.22
C ARG A 116 -3.46 -6.10 0.17
N LEU A 117 -3.31 -7.19 -0.60
CA LEU A 117 -4.33 -7.58 -1.58
C LEU A 117 -5.68 -7.82 -0.92
N ALA A 118 -5.71 -8.45 0.27
CA ALA A 118 -6.96 -8.66 1.02
C ALA A 118 -7.63 -7.31 1.40
N PHE A 119 -6.86 -6.33 1.89
CA PHE A 119 -7.39 -4.98 2.19
C PHE A 119 -7.90 -4.24 0.94
N LEU A 120 -7.23 -4.41 -0.20
CA LEU A 120 -7.60 -3.76 -1.46
C LEU A 120 -8.74 -4.48 -2.20
N SER A 121 -9.12 -5.69 -1.77
CA SER A 121 -10.10 -6.54 -2.48
C SER A 121 -11.46 -5.87 -2.67
N GLN A 122 -11.96 -5.16 -1.65
CA GLN A 122 -13.22 -4.42 -1.75
C GLN A 122 -13.14 -3.30 -2.79
N LYS A 123 -12.07 -2.54 -2.80
CA LYS A 123 -11.83 -1.45 -3.76
C LYS A 123 -11.82 -1.98 -5.20
N PHE A 124 -11.12 -3.07 -5.46
CA PHE A 124 -11.09 -3.69 -6.78
C PHE A 124 -12.47 -4.17 -7.19
N LYS A 125 -13.22 -4.81 -6.30
CA LYS A 125 -14.59 -5.24 -6.54
C LYS A 125 -15.53 -4.06 -6.85
N GLU A 126 -15.46 -2.98 -6.08
CA GLU A 126 -16.30 -1.78 -6.25
C GLU A 126 -15.98 -1.03 -7.55
N SER A 127 -14.73 -1.06 -7.98
CA SER A 127 -14.31 -0.44 -9.26
C SER A 127 -14.58 -1.32 -10.49
N GLY A 128 -15.04 -2.56 -10.31
CA GLY A 128 -15.20 -3.52 -11.40
C GLY A 128 -13.88 -3.99 -12.00
N THR A 129 -12.77 -3.87 -11.27
CA THR A 129 -11.44 -4.28 -11.71
C THR A 129 -11.09 -5.62 -11.08
N ASP A 130 -11.18 -6.71 -11.84
CA ASP A 130 -10.71 -8.00 -11.37
C ASP A 130 -9.18 -8.08 -11.43
N VAL A 131 -8.58 -8.69 -10.41
CA VAL A 131 -7.14 -8.93 -10.33
C VAL A 131 -6.83 -10.39 -10.03
N VAL A 132 -5.67 -10.85 -10.46
CA VAL A 132 -5.14 -12.19 -10.19
C VAL A 132 -3.71 -12.10 -9.69
N MET A 133 -3.32 -12.99 -8.78
CA MET A 133 -1.93 -13.13 -8.31
C MET A 133 -1.42 -14.51 -8.72
N PRO A 134 -0.83 -14.64 -9.91
CA PRO A 134 -0.41 -15.94 -10.45
C PRO A 134 0.89 -16.47 -9.84
N VAL A 135 1.65 -15.62 -9.13
CA VAL A 135 2.95 -15.99 -8.56
C VAL A 135 3.18 -15.34 -7.21
N TYR A 136 3.71 -16.13 -6.28
CA TYR A 136 4.36 -15.65 -5.06
C TYR A 136 5.86 -15.62 -5.32
N THR A 137 6.51 -14.52 -4.98
CA THR A 137 7.93 -14.30 -5.26
C THR A 137 8.79 -14.53 -4.02
N ASN A 138 8.31 -14.13 -2.86
CA ASN A 138 9.05 -14.28 -1.61
C ASN A 138 8.11 -14.19 -0.40
N TYR A 139 8.68 -14.24 0.80
CA TYR A 139 7.97 -13.96 2.04
C TYR A 139 8.92 -13.29 3.03
N SER A 140 8.36 -12.49 3.92
CA SER A 140 9.14 -11.85 4.98
C SER A 140 9.59 -12.89 6.01
N ASN A 141 10.91 -12.97 6.22
CA ASN A 141 11.56 -13.81 7.22
C ASN A 141 12.55 -12.96 8.01
N GLY A 142 12.05 -12.20 9.00
CA GLY A 142 12.83 -11.23 9.76
C GLY A 142 12.93 -9.85 9.10
N GLY A 143 12.22 -9.63 7.98
CA GLY A 143 12.16 -8.35 7.28
C GLY A 143 11.17 -7.37 7.90
N ASP A 144 10.10 -7.87 8.51
CA ASP A 144 9.10 -7.09 9.24
C ASP A 144 9.09 -7.46 10.72
N GLY A 145 8.73 -6.51 11.58
CA GLY A 145 8.67 -6.76 13.00
C GLY A 145 8.06 -5.62 13.81
N ILE A 146 8.08 -5.83 15.12
CA ILE A 146 7.68 -4.86 16.12
C ILE A 146 8.93 -4.49 16.91
N ILE A 147 9.30 -3.21 16.85
CA ILE A 147 10.36 -2.62 17.68
C ILE A 147 9.70 -1.98 18.91
N ALA A 148 10.37 -2.06 20.06
CA ALA A 148 9.86 -1.52 21.31
C ALA A 148 10.99 -0.95 22.18
N LEU A 149 10.64 -0.01 23.05
CA LEU A 149 11.55 0.43 24.10
C LEU A 149 11.88 -0.74 25.05
N SER A 150 13.08 -0.80 25.58
CA SER A 150 13.63 -1.94 26.37
C SER A 150 12.77 -2.35 27.56
N LYS A 151 11.92 -1.46 28.10
CA LYS A 151 10.96 -1.78 29.17
C LYS A 151 9.80 -2.66 28.73
N TYR A 152 9.51 -2.77 27.43
CA TYR A 152 8.44 -3.57 26.84
C TYR A 152 9.05 -4.86 26.25
N ASN A 153 9.07 -5.95 27.00
CA ASN A 153 9.77 -7.19 26.66
C ASN A 153 8.85 -8.36 26.34
N SER A 154 7.54 -8.14 26.35
CA SER A 154 6.53 -9.14 26.00
C SER A 154 5.26 -8.45 25.51
N VAL A 155 4.34 -9.23 24.90
CA VAL A 155 3.05 -8.69 24.43
C VAL A 155 2.18 -8.19 25.60
N GLU A 156 2.29 -8.81 26.77
CA GLU A 156 1.57 -8.42 28.00
C GLU A 156 1.96 -7.00 28.45
N SER A 157 3.22 -6.64 28.26
CA SER A 157 3.71 -5.30 28.62
C SER A 157 3.17 -4.19 27.70
N LEU A 158 2.60 -4.54 26.55
CA LEU A 158 2.08 -3.57 25.57
C LEU A 158 0.66 -3.08 25.85
N VAL A 159 -0.05 -3.58 26.88
CA VAL A 159 -1.48 -3.28 27.12
C VAL A 159 -1.76 -1.77 27.19
N ASP A 160 -0.86 -1.00 27.81
CA ASP A 160 -0.97 0.47 27.94
C ASP A 160 0.01 1.22 27.02
N ALA A 161 0.72 0.51 26.14
CA ALA A 161 1.70 1.10 25.26
C ALA A 161 1.06 1.80 24.06
N LYS A 162 1.68 2.89 23.59
CA LYS A 162 1.38 3.50 22.30
C LYS A 162 2.16 2.77 21.21
N ILE A 163 1.47 2.11 20.32
CA ILE A 163 2.08 1.32 19.25
C ILE A 163 1.78 1.98 17.90
N ALA A 164 2.81 2.49 17.23
CA ALA A 164 2.68 3.02 15.89
C ALA A 164 2.52 1.90 14.86
N VAL A 165 1.52 2.01 13.98
CA VAL A 165 1.32 1.05 12.88
C VAL A 165 0.96 1.80 11.59
N PRO A 166 1.49 1.38 10.44
CA PRO A 166 1.02 1.87 9.15
C PRO A 166 -0.36 1.28 8.86
N ARG A 167 -1.32 2.17 8.57
CA ARG A 167 -2.73 1.79 8.40
C ARG A 167 -2.93 0.79 7.26
N PHE A 168 -3.71 -0.25 7.52
CA PHE A 168 -4.10 -1.26 6.53
C PHE A 168 -2.92 -1.89 5.78
N SER A 169 -1.79 -2.08 6.48
CA SER A 169 -0.59 -2.69 5.95
C SER A 169 -0.36 -4.10 6.51
N GLU A 170 0.65 -4.76 5.97
CA GLU A 170 1.21 -6.01 6.51
C GLU A 170 1.71 -5.85 7.94
N ALA A 171 2.34 -4.72 8.27
CA ALA A 171 2.79 -4.43 9.63
C ALA A 171 1.61 -4.26 10.61
N HIS A 172 0.49 -3.67 10.17
CA HIS A 172 -0.75 -3.66 10.96
C HIS A 172 -1.26 -5.08 11.22
N THR A 173 -1.31 -5.91 10.18
CA THR A 173 -1.71 -7.32 10.30
C THR A 173 -0.78 -8.07 11.25
N LEU A 174 0.53 -7.80 11.21
CA LEU A 174 1.53 -8.43 12.09
C LEU A 174 1.22 -8.15 13.57
N VAL A 175 0.93 -6.88 13.92
CA VAL A 175 0.57 -6.52 15.30
C VAL A 175 -0.72 -7.21 15.73
N VAL A 176 -1.76 -7.16 14.92
CA VAL A 176 -3.03 -7.81 15.23
C VAL A 176 -2.84 -9.32 15.42
N TRP A 177 -2.08 -9.97 14.52
CA TRP A 177 -1.78 -11.38 14.62
C TRP A 177 -0.99 -11.70 15.90
N PHE A 178 0.05 -10.93 16.23
CA PHE A 178 0.89 -11.10 17.41
C PHE A 178 0.06 -11.00 18.70
N VAL A 179 -0.80 -9.98 18.80
CA VAL A 179 -1.71 -9.76 19.93
C VAL A 179 -2.74 -10.89 20.02
N GLN A 180 -3.36 -11.29 18.91
CA GLN A 180 -4.40 -12.34 18.92
C GLN A 180 -3.85 -13.73 19.31
N LYS A 181 -2.58 -13.99 19.01
CA LYS A 181 -1.90 -15.27 19.36
C LYS A 181 -1.41 -15.34 20.82
N SER A 182 -1.43 -14.24 21.56
CA SER A 182 -1.01 -14.18 22.96
C SER A 182 -2.04 -14.81 23.92
N ASP A 183 -1.61 -15.05 25.15
CA ASP A 183 -2.45 -15.53 26.25
C ASP A 183 -3.21 -14.40 26.99
N LEU A 184 -3.19 -13.17 26.45
CA LEU A 184 -3.95 -12.04 26.96
C LEU A 184 -5.45 -12.31 26.96
N THR A 185 -6.19 -11.71 27.92
CA THR A 185 -7.66 -11.71 27.88
C THR A 185 -8.17 -10.95 26.65
N GLN A 186 -9.40 -11.24 26.23
CA GLN A 186 -9.97 -10.53 25.07
C GLN A 186 -10.05 -9.02 25.30
N GLU A 187 -10.36 -8.59 26.54
CA GLU A 187 -10.39 -7.18 26.91
C GLU A 187 -9.00 -6.50 26.73
N GLN A 188 -7.93 -7.15 27.16
CA GLN A 188 -6.57 -6.66 26.98
C GLN A 188 -6.15 -6.61 25.50
N LYS A 189 -6.53 -7.63 24.70
CA LYS A 189 -6.31 -7.66 23.26
C LYS A 189 -7.02 -6.49 22.57
N ASP A 190 -8.29 -6.30 22.91
CA ASP A 190 -9.09 -5.21 22.37
C ASP A 190 -8.54 -3.84 22.79
N GLN A 191 -8.04 -3.70 24.00
CA GLN A 191 -7.39 -2.49 24.49
C GLN A 191 -6.15 -2.15 23.65
N ILE A 192 -5.25 -3.11 23.40
CA ILE A 192 -4.08 -2.89 22.55
C ILE A 192 -4.50 -2.47 21.14
N ILE A 193 -5.42 -3.23 20.52
CA ILE A 193 -5.83 -2.99 19.12
C ILE A 193 -6.55 -1.65 18.94
N ASN A 194 -7.39 -1.25 19.91
CA ASN A 194 -8.11 0.02 19.86
C ASN A 194 -7.20 1.23 20.14
N ASN A 195 -6.06 1.04 20.79
CA ASN A 195 -5.09 2.09 21.13
C ASN A 195 -3.95 2.23 20.10
N LEU A 196 -3.98 1.51 18.97
CA LEU A 196 -2.97 1.64 17.93
C LEU A 196 -2.95 3.05 17.35
N VAL A 197 -1.76 3.62 17.19
CA VAL A 197 -1.53 4.94 16.59
C VAL A 197 -1.25 4.75 15.11
N MET A 198 -2.17 5.24 14.26
CA MET A 198 -2.13 5.01 12.81
C MET A 198 -1.22 5.99 12.10
N PHE A 199 -0.36 5.47 11.24
CA PHE A 199 0.52 6.20 10.33
C PHE A 199 0.23 5.79 8.87
N ASP A 200 0.78 6.53 7.90
CA ASP A 200 0.57 6.24 6.49
C ASP A 200 1.60 5.23 5.95
N THR A 201 2.84 5.26 6.47
CA THR A 201 3.93 4.39 6.02
C THR A 201 4.66 3.71 7.19
N PRO A 202 5.34 2.57 6.97
CA PRO A 202 6.23 1.94 7.96
C PRO A 202 7.37 2.86 8.41
N ASP A 203 7.86 3.72 7.51
CA ASP A 203 8.89 4.71 7.77
C ASP A 203 8.43 5.76 8.77
N ASP A 204 7.19 6.25 8.62
CA ASP A 204 6.64 7.25 9.53
C ASP A 204 6.40 6.66 10.92
N ALA A 205 5.95 5.40 11.00
CA ALA A 205 5.82 4.68 12.26
C ALA A 205 7.18 4.52 12.96
N ALA A 206 8.23 4.13 12.22
CA ALA A 206 9.59 4.02 12.75
C ALA A 206 10.15 5.37 13.20
N LYS A 207 9.99 6.43 12.40
CA LYS A 207 10.44 7.79 12.75
C LYS A 207 9.77 8.29 14.03
N ALA A 208 8.46 8.04 14.19
CA ALA A 208 7.74 8.41 15.42
C ALA A 208 8.29 7.66 16.65
N PHE A 209 8.68 6.39 16.50
CA PHE A 209 9.32 5.60 17.54
C PHE A 209 10.67 6.18 17.93
N PHE A 210 11.58 6.41 16.98
CA PHE A 210 12.90 6.97 17.26
C PHE A 210 12.85 8.42 17.77
N ALA A 211 11.78 9.15 17.47
CA ALA A 211 11.51 10.47 18.03
C ALA A 211 10.90 10.44 19.46
N GLY A 212 10.67 9.25 20.04
CA GLY A 212 10.11 9.07 21.37
C GLY A 212 8.62 9.46 21.49
N GLN A 213 7.88 9.47 20.39
CA GLN A 213 6.45 9.82 20.37
C GLN A 213 5.55 8.63 20.72
N VAL A 214 6.06 7.42 20.53
CA VAL A 214 5.38 6.14 20.80
C VAL A 214 6.33 5.18 21.50
N ASP A 215 5.77 4.15 22.12
CA ASP A 215 6.49 3.16 22.95
C ASP A 215 6.99 1.97 22.11
N ALA A 216 6.28 1.65 21.03
CA ALA A 216 6.62 0.60 20.09
C ALA A 216 6.17 1.01 18.67
N ALA A 217 6.71 0.34 17.66
CA ALA A 217 6.29 0.52 16.27
C ALA A 217 6.37 -0.78 15.49
N ALA A 218 5.39 -1.02 14.64
CA ALA A 218 5.48 -2.05 13.62
C ALA A 218 6.08 -1.44 12.36
N THR A 219 7.17 -2.04 11.87
CA THR A 219 7.96 -1.52 10.76
C THR A 219 8.75 -2.65 10.10
N TRP A 220 9.63 -2.30 9.18
CA TRP A 220 10.48 -3.20 8.41
C TRP A 220 11.96 -2.85 8.50
N GLN A 221 12.82 -3.62 7.81
CA GLN A 221 14.22 -3.26 7.64
C GLN A 221 14.35 -1.97 6.79
N PRO A 222 15.33 -1.08 7.11
CA PRO A 222 16.43 -1.28 8.06
C PRO A 222 16.12 -0.89 9.53
N TYR A 223 14.91 -0.43 9.84
CA TYR A 223 14.55 0.10 11.16
C TYR A 223 14.62 -0.94 12.27
N LEU A 224 14.39 -2.23 11.96
CA LEU A 224 14.57 -3.32 12.92
C LEU A 224 16.03 -3.40 13.39
N SER A 225 16.98 -3.40 12.45
CA SER A 225 18.41 -3.41 12.77
C SER A 225 18.84 -2.13 13.50
N GLN A 226 18.25 -0.98 13.18
CA GLN A 226 18.51 0.26 13.91
C GLN A 226 18.06 0.17 15.37
N ALA A 227 16.88 -0.37 15.64
CA ALA A 227 16.37 -0.57 17.00
C ALA A 227 17.23 -1.57 17.79
N GLU A 228 17.65 -2.67 17.16
CA GLU A 228 18.51 -3.67 17.78
C GLU A 228 19.91 -3.12 18.13
N SER A 229 20.40 -2.16 17.38
CA SER A 229 21.67 -1.49 17.63
C SER A 229 21.63 -0.45 18.75
N SER A 230 20.46 -0.12 19.27
CA SER A 230 20.25 0.83 20.36
C SER A 230 20.24 0.13 21.71
N THR A 231 20.73 0.81 22.77
CA THR A 231 20.64 0.32 24.15
C THR A 231 19.25 0.45 24.75
N ASP A 232 18.43 1.33 24.20
CA ASP A 232 17.13 1.72 24.75
C ASP A 232 15.95 1.05 24.05
N SER A 233 16.24 0.26 23.01
CA SER A 233 15.22 -0.45 22.22
C SER A 233 15.70 -1.82 21.75
N HIS A 234 14.76 -2.62 21.25
CA HIS A 234 15.02 -3.96 20.72
C HIS A 234 13.92 -4.37 19.75
N ILE A 235 14.16 -5.48 19.04
CA ILE A 235 13.11 -6.17 18.27
C ILE A 235 12.30 -7.02 19.24
N LEU A 236 11.05 -6.65 19.52
CA LEU A 236 10.16 -7.41 20.37
C LEU A 236 9.64 -8.68 19.68
N PHE A 237 9.34 -8.56 18.39
CA PHE A 237 8.87 -9.66 17.54
C PHE A 237 9.25 -9.40 16.09
N SER A 238 9.55 -10.47 15.34
CA SER A 238 9.75 -10.37 13.89
C SER A 238 9.13 -11.55 13.14
N THR A 239 8.99 -11.39 11.83
CA THR A 239 8.48 -12.43 10.92
C THR A 239 9.38 -13.66 10.85
N ALA A 240 10.61 -13.63 11.38
CA ALA A 240 11.44 -14.84 11.55
C ALA A 240 10.79 -15.88 12.46
N SER A 241 9.91 -15.44 13.38
CA SER A 241 9.16 -16.33 14.29
C SER A 241 7.73 -16.62 13.81
N SER A 242 7.35 -16.17 12.60
CA SER A 242 6.03 -16.43 12.01
C SER A 242 6.16 -17.29 10.74
N ASN A 243 5.22 -18.22 10.54
CA ASN A 243 5.24 -19.09 9.37
C ASN A 243 4.60 -18.39 8.15
N LYS A 244 5.41 -17.67 7.35
CA LYS A 244 4.97 -17.05 6.09
C LYS A 244 3.74 -16.13 6.26
N LEU A 245 3.70 -15.36 7.35
CA LEU A 245 2.59 -14.47 7.66
C LEU A 245 2.43 -13.35 6.61
N ILE A 246 3.55 -12.88 6.07
CA ILE A 246 3.61 -11.86 5.03
C ILE A 246 4.27 -12.50 3.81
N MET A 247 3.48 -12.71 2.77
CA MET A 247 3.93 -13.31 1.50
C MET A 247 3.75 -12.27 0.39
N ASP A 248 4.77 -12.11 -0.44
CA ASP A 248 4.79 -11.19 -1.56
C ASP A 248 4.46 -11.90 -2.88
N GLY A 249 3.79 -11.21 -3.76
CA GLY A 249 3.47 -11.72 -5.09
C GLY A 249 3.16 -10.60 -6.07
N ILE A 250 3.11 -10.96 -7.33
CA ILE A 250 2.75 -10.03 -8.40
C ILE A 250 1.29 -10.22 -8.76
N VAL A 251 0.54 -9.12 -8.63
CA VAL A 251 -0.85 -9.01 -9.03
C VAL A 251 -0.91 -8.42 -10.42
N PHE A 252 -1.73 -9.01 -11.29
CA PHE A 252 -2.06 -8.47 -12.60
C PHE A 252 -3.54 -8.10 -12.66
N ARG A 253 -3.88 -7.10 -13.45
CA ARG A 253 -5.25 -6.95 -13.92
C ARG A 253 -5.63 -8.22 -14.67
N LYS A 254 -6.78 -8.80 -14.32
CA LYS A 254 -7.21 -10.08 -14.88
C LYS A 254 -7.50 -9.98 -16.39
N ASP A 255 -8.16 -8.91 -16.82
CA ASP A 255 -8.46 -8.64 -18.23
C ASP A 255 -7.18 -8.56 -19.09
N TRP A 256 -6.15 -7.87 -18.58
CA TRP A 256 -4.85 -7.79 -19.23
C TRP A 256 -4.11 -9.14 -19.23
N ALA A 257 -4.08 -9.81 -18.10
CA ALA A 257 -3.37 -11.10 -17.97
C ALA A 257 -3.96 -12.20 -18.86
N GLU A 258 -5.28 -12.24 -19.02
CA GLU A 258 -5.96 -13.20 -19.91
C GLU A 258 -5.66 -12.92 -21.38
N SER A 259 -5.60 -11.65 -21.79
CA SER A 259 -5.25 -11.28 -23.17
C SER A 259 -3.77 -11.38 -23.50
N HIS A 260 -2.88 -11.42 -22.49
CA HIS A 260 -1.41 -11.45 -22.61
C HIS A 260 -0.79 -12.61 -21.82
N SER A 261 -1.45 -13.78 -21.80
CA SER A 261 -1.05 -14.93 -20.95
C SER A 261 0.35 -15.46 -21.24
N ASP A 262 0.82 -15.33 -22.48
CA ASP A 262 2.20 -15.67 -22.88
C ASP A 262 3.24 -14.72 -22.25
N LEU A 263 2.95 -13.43 -22.17
CA LEU A 263 3.82 -12.44 -21.50
C LEU A 263 3.85 -12.66 -19.99
N VAL A 264 2.71 -12.97 -19.37
CA VAL A 264 2.64 -13.30 -17.94
C VAL A 264 3.46 -14.56 -17.64
N THR A 265 3.36 -15.61 -18.48
CA THR A 265 4.15 -16.85 -18.33
C THR A 265 5.64 -16.56 -18.41
N LYS A 266 6.09 -15.85 -19.45
CA LYS A 266 7.50 -15.46 -19.61
C LYS A 266 8.02 -14.58 -18.46
N PHE A 267 7.17 -13.69 -17.94
CA PHE A 267 7.52 -12.85 -16.80
C PHE A 267 7.78 -13.69 -15.54
N ILE A 268 6.91 -14.66 -15.27
CA ILE A 268 7.08 -15.60 -14.15
C ILE A 268 8.35 -16.45 -14.34
N ASP A 269 8.55 -17.01 -15.54
CA ASP A 269 9.76 -17.76 -15.86
C ASP A 269 11.04 -16.93 -15.66
N GLY A 270 11.00 -15.65 -16.04
CA GLY A 270 12.13 -14.73 -15.89
C GLY A 270 12.44 -14.41 -14.42
N ILE A 271 11.43 -14.31 -13.55
CA ILE A 271 11.63 -14.17 -12.11
C ILE A 271 12.38 -15.39 -11.57
N PHE A 272 11.91 -16.60 -11.85
CA PHE A 272 12.55 -17.83 -11.38
C PHE A 272 13.95 -18.07 -11.95
N GLN A 273 14.30 -17.46 -13.08
CA GLN A 273 15.67 -17.48 -13.60
C GLN A 273 16.62 -16.52 -12.86
N ALA A 274 16.06 -15.51 -12.17
CA ALA A 274 16.82 -14.51 -11.42
C ALA A 274 17.02 -14.88 -9.93
N GLU A 275 16.25 -15.84 -9.39
CA GLU A 275 16.40 -16.41 -8.06
C GLU A 275 17.54 -17.46 -8.01
#